data_de740e3740b2c4b34eb47b756b727ab7
#
_entry.id   de740e3740b2c4b34eb47b756b727ab7
#
_cell.length_a   1.000
_cell.length_b   1.000
_cell.length_c   1.000
_cell.angle_alpha   90.00
_cell.angle_beta   90.00
_cell.angle_gamma   90.00
#
_symmetry.space_group_name_H-M   'P 1'
#
loop_
_entity.id
_entity.type
_entity.pdbx_description
1 polymer ?
#
loop_
_entity_poly.entity_id
_entity_poly.type
_entity_poly.pdbx_seq_one_letter_code
_entity_poly.pdbx_strand_id
1 'polypeptide(L)'
;MEFIIPDLRTYRDYELVYTNKKMFLKTDPDFIRAAGKDGRSMMGQTQFEWFGNVLSSSPTTWQMVANEVMFAPMTLPDGLDQRTHDWLVTQIGLPDQGIPLNTDQWDGYMAERQKIIDLIADTKKNVVFLTGDIPSSWANN
;
A
#
# COMPACT_ATOMS: atom_id res chain seq x y z
N MET A 1 -13.76 19.24 7.99
CA MET A 1 -13.43 17.97 7.33
C MET A 1 -13.27 18.24 5.84
N GLU A 2 -12.25 17.71 5.24
CA GLU A 2 -11.94 17.84 3.81
C GLU A 2 -11.86 16.44 3.19
N PHE A 3 -12.36 16.29 1.97
CA PHE A 3 -12.22 15.06 1.19
C PHE A 3 -11.16 15.26 0.11
N ILE A 4 -10.22 14.33 0.03
CA ILE A 4 -9.14 14.27 -0.95
C ILE A 4 -9.37 13.00 -1.77
N ILE A 5 -9.52 13.14 -3.08
CA ILE A 5 -9.87 12.02 -3.97
C ILE A 5 -8.77 11.90 -5.03
N PRO A 6 -7.71 11.11 -4.78
CA PRO A 6 -6.69 10.85 -5.79
C PRO A 6 -7.16 9.84 -6.83
N ASP A 7 -6.67 9.97 -8.05
CA ASP A 7 -6.80 8.96 -9.10
C ASP A 7 -5.60 8.00 -9.01
N LEU A 8 -5.84 6.78 -8.59
CA LEU A 8 -4.82 5.77 -8.39
C LEU A 8 -4.74 4.76 -9.56
N ARG A 9 -5.41 5.04 -10.67
CA ARG A 9 -5.43 4.15 -11.83
C ARG A 9 -4.78 4.75 -13.07
N THR A 10 -4.99 6.02 -13.32
CA THR A 10 -4.56 6.66 -14.58
C THR A 10 -3.07 6.96 -14.62
N TYR A 11 -2.47 7.38 -13.50
CA TYR A 11 -1.11 7.93 -13.46
C TYR A 11 -0.08 7.02 -12.84
N ARG A 12 -0.49 5.83 -12.41
CA ARG A 12 0.40 4.88 -11.75
C ARG A 12 1.35 4.18 -12.72
N ASP A 13 2.49 3.76 -12.22
CA ASP A 13 3.33 2.78 -12.90
C ASP A 13 2.58 1.45 -13.05
N TYR A 14 2.91 0.70 -14.09
CA TYR A 14 2.30 -0.61 -14.32
C TYR A 14 2.45 -1.51 -13.10
N GLU A 15 1.41 -2.29 -12.84
CA GLU A 15 1.46 -3.33 -11.83
C GLU A 15 2.65 -4.28 -12.06
N LEU A 16 3.30 -4.68 -10.96
CA LEU A 16 4.33 -5.71 -11.02
C LEU A 16 3.68 -7.08 -11.16
N VAL A 17 3.60 -7.55 -12.39
CA VAL A 17 3.07 -8.89 -12.69
C VAL A 17 4.20 -9.90 -12.60
N TYR A 18 4.04 -10.91 -11.76
CA TYR A 18 4.98 -12.01 -11.69
C TYR A 18 4.80 -12.96 -12.88
N THR A 19 5.83 -13.13 -13.70
CA THR A 19 5.75 -13.86 -14.97
C THR A 19 5.63 -15.39 -14.84
N ASN A 20 5.86 -15.94 -13.65
CA ASN A 20 5.89 -17.39 -13.42
C ASN A 20 4.60 -17.98 -12.85
N LYS A 21 3.42 -17.46 -13.17
CA LYS A 21 2.09 -18.06 -12.90
C LYS A 21 1.87 -18.75 -11.53
N LYS A 22 2.80 -18.69 -10.60
CA LYS A 22 2.61 -19.13 -9.22
C LYS A 22 1.88 -18.01 -8.51
N MET A 23 0.57 -18.15 -8.47
CA MET A 23 -0.36 -17.24 -7.83
C MET A 23 0.15 -16.82 -6.44
N PHE A 24 0.13 -15.53 -6.18
CA PHE A 24 0.11 -14.88 -4.88
C PHE A 24 1.40 -14.78 -4.07
N LEU A 25 2.42 -15.59 -4.29
CA LEU A 25 3.60 -15.59 -3.42
C LEU A 25 4.82 -15.10 -4.16
N LYS A 26 5.06 -13.83 -4.05
CA LYS A 26 6.16 -13.14 -4.68
C LYS A 26 7.35 -13.14 -3.73
N THR A 27 7.88 -14.33 -3.48
CA THR A 27 9.02 -14.57 -2.60
C THR A 27 10.36 -14.23 -3.26
N ASP A 28 10.32 -13.89 -4.56
CA ASP A 28 11.52 -13.53 -5.30
C ASP A 28 12.08 -12.22 -4.76
N PRO A 29 13.34 -12.19 -4.25
CA PRO A 29 13.99 -10.97 -3.77
C PRO A 29 14.03 -9.85 -4.81
N ASP A 30 14.09 -10.18 -6.09
CA ASP A 30 14.07 -9.21 -7.18
C ASP A 30 12.71 -8.54 -7.32
N PHE A 31 11.64 -9.30 -7.09
CA PHE A 31 10.29 -8.75 -7.09
C PHE A 31 10.07 -7.80 -5.90
N ILE A 32 10.47 -8.21 -4.69
CA ILE A 32 10.38 -7.36 -3.49
C ILE A 32 11.16 -6.07 -3.68
N ARG A 33 12.36 -6.17 -4.24
CA ARG A 33 13.21 -5.03 -4.56
C ARG A 33 12.55 -4.11 -5.57
N ALA A 34 11.88 -4.67 -6.59
CA ALA A 34 11.14 -3.90 -7.58
C ALA A 34 9.93 -3.19 -7.00
N ALA A 35 9.17 -3.85 -6.10
CA ALA A 35 8.02 -3.24 -5.41
C ALA A 35 8.43 -2.10 -4.46
N GLY A 36 9.60 -2.23 -3.82
CA GLY A 36 10.18 -1.20 -2.94
C GLY A 36 11.05 -0.15 -3.65
N LYS A 37 11.15 -0.20 -4.98
CA LYS A 37 12.02 0.71 -5.73
C LYS A 37 11.58 2.16 -5.57
N ASP A 38 12.53 3.03 -5.20
CA ASP A 38 12.30 4.47 -5.19
C ASP A 38 11.98 5.00 -6.60
N GLY A 39 11.05 5.94 -6.67
CA GLY A 39 10.54 6.47 -7.93
C GLY A 39 9.41 5.66 -8.55
N ARG A 40 9.10 4.47 -8.04
CA ARG A 40 7.89 3.76 -8.42
C ARG A 40 6.67 4.43 -7.79
N SER A 41 5.68 4.80 -8.61
CA SER A 41 4.58 5.67 -8.19
C SER A 41 3.19 5.06 -8.46
N MET A 42 2.30 5.23 -7.51
CA MET A 42 0.86 4.98 -7.61
C MET A 42 0.11 6.23 -8.11
N MET A 43 0.54 7.41 -7.68
CA MET A 43 -0.13 8.67 -7.98
C MET A 43 0.44 9.38 -9.22
N GLY A 44 1.68 9.09 -9.62
CA GLY A 44 2.45 9.94 -10.51
C GLY A 44 2.95 11.21 -9.81
N GLN A 45 4.06 11.75 -10.27
CA GLN A 45 4.76 12.85 -9.59
C GLN A 45 3.86 14.09 -9.40
N THR A 46 3.17 14.50 -10.43
CA THR A 46 2.33 15.71 -10.38
C THR A 46 1.19 15.59 -9.36
N GLN A 47 0.53 14.44 -9.31
CA GLN A 47 -0.55 14.21 -8.37
C GLN A 47 -0.03 14.04 -6.94
N PHE A 48 1.12 13.41 -6.76
CA PHE A 48 1.77 13.30 -5.45
C PHE A 48 2.10 14.69 -4.88
N GLU A 49 2.64 15.59 -5.69
CA GLU A 49 2.91 16.99 -5.28
C GLU A 49 1.62 17.74 -4.93
N TRP A 50 0.58 17.59 -5.75
CA TRP A 50 -0.73 18.15 -5.46
C TRP A 50 -1.30 17.61 -4.14
N PHE A 51 -1.24 16.30 -3.93
CA PHE A 51 -1.71 15.66 -2.70
C PHE A 51 -0.98 16.22 -1.47
N GLY A 52 0.34 16.34 -1.54
CA GLY A 52 1.16 16.91 -0.48
C GLY A 52 0.80 18.37 -0.17
N ASN A 53 0.57 19.18 -1.20
CA ASN A 53 0.16 20.57 -1.05
C ASN A 53 -1.22 20.69 -0.41
N VAL A 54 -2.20 19.93 -0.85
CA VAL A 54 -3.55 19.91 -0.29
C VAL A 54 -3.50 19.49 1.18
N LEU A 55 -2.82 18.40 1.48
CA LEU A 55 -2.70 17.89 2.83
C LEU A 55 -2.04 18.90 3.77
N SER A 56 -0.95 19.52 3.35
CA SER A 56 -0.19 20.47 4.18
C SER A 56 -0.95 21.77 4.41
N SER A 57 -1.65 22.29 3.40
CA SER A 57 -2.35 23.57 3.46
C SER A 57 -3.76 23.49 4.04
N SER A 58 -4.33 22.31 4.18
CA SER A 58 -5.69 22.14 4.68
C SER A 58 -5.88 22.76 6.07
N PRO A 59 -6.86 23.64 6.26
CA PRO A 59 -7.19 24.21 7.57
C PRO A 59 -8.08 23.29 8.41
N THR A 60 -8.51 22.15 7.89
CA THR A 60 -9.49 21.30 8.56
C THR A 60 -8.82 20.34 9.55
N THR A 61 -9.55 19.97 10.60
CA THR A 61 -9.07 19.03 11.61
C THR A 61 -8.90 17.62 11.06
N TRP A 62 -9.77 17.22 10.14
CA TRP A 62 -9.79 15.87 9.56
C TRP A 62 -9.70 15.94 8.04
N GLN A 63 -8.80 15.15 7.48
CA GLN A 63 -8.68 14.89 6.05
C GLN A 63 -9.09 13.45 5.77
N MET A 64 -10.09 13.29 4.91
CA MET A 64 -10.60 11.98 4.49
C MET A 64 -10.09 11.71 3.07
N VAL A 65 -9.21 10.74 2.93
CA VAL A 65 -8.70 10.32 1.62
C VAL A 65 -9.59 9.20 1.09
N ALA A 66 -10.36 9.50 0.05
CA ALA A 66 -11.14 8.50 -0.67
C ALA A 66 -10.19 7.75 -1.61
N ASN A 67 -9.70 6.63 -1.12
CA ASN A 67 -8.61 5.86 -1.70
C ASN A 67 -9.18 4.60 -2.37
N GLU A 68 -8.94 4.42 -3.65
CA GLU A 68 -9.53 3.33 -4.43
C GLU A 68 -9.03 1.96 -3.98
N VAL A 69 -7.78 1.87 -3.52
CA VAL A 69 -7.10 0.63 -3.19
C VAL A 69 -6.61 0.63 -1.74
N MET A 70 -6.34 -0.53 -1.18
CA MET A 70 -5.95 -0.66 0.21
C MET A 70 -4.61 0.03 0.50
N PHE A 71 -4.63 0.99 1.43
CA PHE A 71 -3.43 1.72 1.84
C PHE A 71 -2.61 0.97 2.87
N ALA A 72 -3.28 0.33 3.84
CA ALA A 72 -2.61 -0.49 4.84
C ALA A 72 -1.93 -1.71 4.19
N PRO A 73 -0.77 -2.15 4.71
CA PRO A 73 -0.13 -3.38 4.23
C PRO A 73 -1.05 -4.58 4.39
N MET A 74 -1.17 -5.38 3.35
CA MET A 74 -1.83 -6.67 3.42
C MET A 74 -0.78 -7.73 3.71
N THR A 75 -0.50 -7.93 4.98
CA THR A 75 0.45 -8.94 5.47
C THR A 75 -0.29 -10.08 6.15
N LEU A 76 0.38 -11.20 6.32
CA LEU A 76 -0.13 -12.25 7.19
C LEU A 76 -0.31 -11.69 8.61
N PRO A 77 -1.42 -12.04 9.30
CA PRO A 77 -1.64 -11.57 10.65
C PRO A 77 -0.53 -12.04 11.59
N ASP A 78 -0.03 -11.12 12.41
CA ASP A 78 0.74 -11.47 13.58
C ASP A 78 -0.13 -12.34 14.50
N GLY A 79 0.38 -13.48 14.94
CA GLY A 79 -0.36 -14.36 15.86
C GLY A 79 -0.99 -15.59 15.22
N LEU A 80 -0.60 -15.94 14.00
CA LEU A 80 -0.83 -17.29 13.52
C LEU A 80 -0.13 -18.29 14.45
N ASP A 81 -0.84 -19.39 14.75
CA ASP A 81 -0.18 -20.49 15.48
C ASP A 81 1.00 -21.01 14.68
N GLN A 82 2.05 -21.45 15.36
CA GLN A 82 3.32 -21.84 14.77
C GLN A 82 3.15 -22.91 13.66
N ARG A 83 2.22 -23.83 13.83
CA ARG A 83 1.98 -24.90 12.85
C ARG A 83 1.39 -24.36 11.55
N THR A 84 0.44 -23.43 11.64
CA THR A 84 -0.14 -22.76 10.46
C THR A 84 0.90 -21.90 9.78
N HIS A 85 1.68 -21.13 10.55
CA HIS A 85 2.78 -20.32 10.03
C HIS A 85 3.80 -21.19 9.27
N ASP A 86 4.32 -22.25 9.89
CA ASP A 86 5.29 -23.15 9.29
C ASP A 86 4.74 -23.83 8.00
N TRP A 87 3.47 -24.20 8.03
CA TRP A 87 2.82 -24.77 6.85
C TRP A 87 2.75 -23.76 5.70
N LEU A 88 2.38 -22.51 5.98
CA LEU A 88 2.34 -21.44 5.00
C LEU A 88 3.73 -21.16 4.41
N VAL A 89 4.75 -21.10 5.25
CA VAL A 89 6.14 -20.87 4.82
C VAL A 89 6.69 -22.06 4.02
N THR A 90 6.49 -23.29 4.50
CA THR A 90 7.14 -24.48 3.91
C THR A 90 6.40 -25.06 2.71
N GLN A 91 5.06 -25.05 2.74
CA GLN A 91 4.24 -25.69 1.70
C GLN A 91 3.77 -24.70 0.64
N ILE A 92 3.52 -23.47 1.03
CA ILE A 92 3.02 -22.41 0.15
C ILE A 92 4.17 -21.49 -0.29
N GLY A 93 5.29 -21.50 0.45
CA GLY A 93 6.45 -20.68 0.15
C GLY A 93 6.22 -19.21 0.50
N LEU A 94 5.37 -18.94 1.50
CA LEU A 94 5.24 -17.60 2.05
C LEU A 94 6.54 -17.23 2.75
N PRO A 95 7.06 -16.03 2.53
CA PRO A 95 8.19 -15.56 3.30
C PRO A 95 7.76 -15.23 4.72
N ASP A 96 8.73 -15.34 5.58
CA ASP A 96 8.62 -15.10 7.01
C ASP A 96 8.28 -13.65 7.37
N GLN A 97 8.37 -12.73 6.45
CA GLN A 97 8.13 -11.30 6.68
C GLN A 97 7.51 -10.61 5.46
N GLY A 98 6.36 -9.99 5.71
CA GLY A 98 5.87 -8.79 5.04
C GLY A 98 5.83 -8.76 3.51
N ILE A 99 5.55 -9.88 2.82
CA ILE A 99 5.42 -9.83 1.36
C ILE A 99 4.04 -9.35 0.96
N PRO A 100 4.00 -8.44 -0.01
CA PRO A 100 2.75 -7.97 -0.55
C PRO A 100 1.94 -9.11 -1.16
N LEU A 101 0.75 -9.35 -0.63
CA LEU A 101 -0.19 -10.33 -1.16
C LEU A 101 -0.81 -9.83 -2.47
N ASN A 102 -0.95 -8.53 -2.61
CA ASN A 102 -1.54 -7.90 -3.80
C ASN A 102 -0.77 -6.64 -4.20
N THR A 103 -0.07 -6.69 -5.31
CA THR A 103 0.75 -5.59 -5.84
C THR A 103 -0.02 -4.58 -6.69
N ASP A 104 -1.30 -4.83 -6.96
CA ASP A 104 -2.22 -3.85 -7.51
C ASP A 104 -2.61 -2.78 -6.48
N GLN A 105 -2.41 -3.08 -5.21
CA GLN A 105 -2.61 -2.21 -4.06
C GLN A 105 -1.32 -1.42 -3.71
N TRP A 106 -1.36 -0.63 -2.66
CA TRP A 106 -0.20 0.13 -2.18
C TRP A 106 1.01 -0.72 -1.81
N ASP A 107 0.83 -2.02 -1.61
CA ASP A 107 1.92 -2.95 -1.41
C ASP A 107 2.82 -3.12 -2.64
N GLY A 108 2.34 -2.80 -3.82
CA GLY A 108 3.16 -2.70 -5.03
C GLY A 108 3.94 -1.39 -5.17
N TYR A 109 3.74 -0.42 -4.27
CA TYR A 109 4.28 0.94 -4.33
C TYR A 109 4.79 1.40 -2.96
N MET A 110 5.54 0.53 -2.30
CA MET A 110 5.91 0.67 -0.88
C MET A 110 6.71 1.95 -0.60
N ALA A 111 7.58 2.36 -1.51
CA ALA A 111 8.40 3.57 -1.33
C ALA A 111 7.53 4.84 -1.33
N GLU A 112 6.57 4.95 -2.24
CA GLU A 112 5.66 6.10 -2.26
C GLU A 112 4.69 6.09 -1.08
N ARG A 113 4.17 4.90 -0.69
CA ARG A 113 3.37 4.76 0.53
C ARG A 113 4.11 5.30 1.75
N GLN A 114 5.40 4.96 1.90
CA GLN A 114 6.20 5.45 3.01
C GLN A 114 6.34 6.97 2.97
N LYS A 115 6.56 7.57 1.80
CA LYS A 115 6.61 9.04 1.64
C LYS A 115 5.30 9.72 2.08
N ILE A 116 4.16 9.09 1.82
CA ILE A 116 2.85 9.61 2.29
C ILE A 116 2.75 9.51 3.81
N ILE A 117 3.17 8.41 4.40
CA ILE A 117 3.18 8.24 5.87
C ILE A 117 4.07 9.30 6.52
N ASP A 118 5.27 9.51 5.99
CA ASP A 118 6.21 10.51 6.49
C ASP A 118 5.62 11.92 6.37
N LEU A 119 4.98 12.24 5.24
CA LEU A 119 4.31 13.52 5.03
C LEU A 119 3.18 13.76 6.04
N ILE A 120 2.38 12.73 6.33
CA ILE A 120 1.30 12.81 7.33
C ILE A 120 1.90 13.07 8.72
N ALA A 121 2.95 12.35 9.07
CA ALA A 121 3.65 12.52 10.34
C ALA A 121 4.23 13.94 10.48
N ASP A 122 4.87 14.46 9.45
CA ASP A 122 5.48 15.80 9.44
C ASP A 122 4.45 16.90 9.53
N THR A 123 3.33 16.76 8.83
CA THR A 123 2.25 17.77 8.84
C THR A 123 1.36 17.69 10.06
N LYS A 124 1.44 16.62 10.85
CA LYS A 124 0.62 16.35 12.05
C LYS A 124 -0.87 16.46 11.77
N LYS A 125 -1.30 16.02 10.60
CA LYS A 125 -2.71 16.02 10.20
C LYS A 125 -3.42 14.73 10.65
N ASN A 126 -4.71 14.84 10.93
CA ASN A 126 -5.55 13.67 11.18
C ASN A 126 -6.08 13.17 9.85
N VAL A 127 -5.45 12.14 9.30
CA VAL A 127 -5.78 11.57 8.00
C VAL A 127 -6.44 10.22 8.18
N VAL A 128 -7.55 10.02 7.48
CA VAL A 128 -8.27 8.74 7.42
C VAL A 128 -8.35 8.31 5.96
N PHE A 129 -7.89 7.11 5.67
CA PHE A 129 -8.04 6.50 4.37
C PHE A 129 -9.33 5.67 4.33
N LEU A 130 -10.22 6.02 3.41
CA LEU A 130 -11.42 5.25 3.10
C LEU A 130 -11.14 4.43 1.84
N THR A 131 -11.06 3.13 2.01
CA THR A 131 -10.62 2.21 0.95
C THR A 131 -11.78 1.46 0.34
N GLY A 132 -11.80 1.36 -0.97
CA GLY A 132 -12.70 0.52 -1.75
C GLY A 132 -11.95 -0.60 -2.50
N ASP A 133 -12.59 -1.17 -3.50
CA ASP A 133 -12.04 -2.16 -4.45
C ASP A 133 -11.37 -3.37 -3.78
N ILE A 134 -11.90 -3.79 -2.63
CA ILE A 134 -11.50 -5.02 -1.94
C ILE A 134 -12.74 -5.72 -1.38
N PRO A 135 -12.96 -7.01 -1.70
CA PRO A 135 -14.16 -7.75 -1.28
C PRO A 135 -14.08 -8.21 0.19
N SER A 136 -13.56 -7.37 1.08
CA SER A 136 -13.39 -7.62 2.50
C SER A 136 -13.34 -6.31 3.27
N SER A 137 -13.61 -6.37 4.58
CA SER A 137 -13.59 -5.20 5.45
C SER A 137 -12.37 -5.25 6.37
N TRP A 138 -11.64 -4.15 6.44
CA TRP A 138 -10.43 -4.01 7.26
C TRP A 138 -10.51 -2.72 8.07
N ALA A 139 -10.05 -2.77 9.30
CA ALA A 139 -9.82 -1.61 10.14
C ALA A 139 -8.38 -1.67 10.67
N ASN A 140 -7.57 -0.68 10.33
CA ASN A 140 -6.16 -0.58 10.71
C ASN A 140 -5.91 0.78 11.37
N ASN A 141 -5.09 0.79 12.39
CA ASN A 141 -4.64 1.97 13.11
C ASN A 141 -3.22 2.35 12.67
#